data_7185596dce1d65350bda83403a7496bc
#
_entry.id   7185596dce1d65350bda83403a7496bc
#
_cell.length_a   1.000
_cell.length_b   1.000
_cell.length_c   1.000
_cell.angle_alpha   90.00
_cell.angle_beta   90.00
_cell.angle_gamma   90.00
#
_symmetry.space_group_name_H-M   'P 1'
#
loop_
_entity.id
_entity.type
_entity.pdbx_description
1 polymer ?
#
loop_
_entity_poly.entity_id
_entity_poly.type
_entity_poly.pdbx_seq_one_letter_code
_entity_poly.pdbx_strand_id
1 'polypeptide(L)'
;GRVPLYLMDTDIQENSEWDRSITHQLYGGDWENRMKQEYLLGIGGIMLLNKLGIKKQIYHCNEGHAALINAQRLVDYIQQENLSFNQALEVVRASSLYTVHTPVPAGHDYFEEDLFGRYMGEFPAKLGISWQEFIDMGRENPGTHEKFSMSVFALNTCQEANGVSWLHGKVSQKMFAPIWKGYFPDELHVSWVTNGVHMPTWATSEWKQFYAKNFDKNFFNDQSNKEIWSAIQQVPDEEIWNIRKTMKNKLIDYIRVQFKENWLKNQGDPSQVVSILDKINPNALLIGFGRRFATYKRAHLLFTDLDRLSKILNNEKCPIQFIYTGKAHPADGGGQGLIKHIVEISRRPEFLGKIIFLENYDMRLARRLISGVDVWLNTPTRPLEASGTSGEKAEMNGVLNFSVLDGWWYEGYREGAGWALTDKRTYENQQYQDQL
;
A
#
# COMPACT_ATOMS: atom_id res chain seq x y z
N GLY A 1 19.82 8.97 6.92
CA GLY A 1 19.71 8.21 5.68
C GLY A 1 20.71 8.67 4.63
N ARG A 2 20.86 7.91 3.57
CA ARG A 2 21.76 8.26 2.46
C ARG A 2 21.10 9.16 1.41
N VAL A 3 19.76 9.21 1.41
CA VAL A 3 18.96 9.98 0.46
C VAL A 3 18.30 11.13 1.21
N PRO A 4 18.46 12.38 0.79
CA PRO A 4 17.75 13.50 1.37
C PRO A 4 16.26 13.39 1.06
N LEU A 5 15.42 13.66 2.07
CA LEU A 5 13.97 13.76 1.95
C LEU A 5 13.60 15.22 2.20
N TYR A 6 13.00 15.86 1.21
CA TYR A 6 12.49 17.23 1.33
C TYR A 6 10.98 17.16 1.59
N LEU A 7 10.54 17.76 2.68
CA LEU A 7 9.13 17.88 3.02
C LEU A 7 8.71 19.33 2.78
N MET A 8 7.67 19.51 1.99
CA MET A 8 7.05 20.81 1.75
C MET A 8 5.84 20.94 2.66
N ASP A 9 5.78 22.02 3.40
CA ASP A 9 4.73 22.31 4.36
C ASP A 9 4.09 23.67 4.05
N THR A 10 2.78 23.70 4.01
CA THR A 10 2.00 24.94 3.79
C THR A 10 1.62 25.66 5.09
N ASP A 11 1.86 25.04 6.25
CA ASP A 11 1.54 25.66 7.55
C ASP A 11 2.59 26.70 7.96
N ILE A 12 2.62 27.81 7.21
CA ILE A 12 3.46 28.98 7.46
C ILE A 12 2.59 30.22 7.66
N GLN A 13 3.09 31.23 8.38
CA GLN A 13 2.31 32.41 8.75
C GLN A 13 1.89 33.28 7.56
N GLU A 14 2.66 33.24 6.47
CA GLU A 14 2.42 33.97 5.24
C GLU A 14 1.22 33.45 4.44
N ASN A 15 0.80 32.22 4.69
CA ASN A 15 -0.34 31.60 4.01
C ASN A 15 -1.66 31.91 4.73
N SER A 16 -2.75 31.94 3.95
CA SER A 16 -4.10 32.01 4.49
C SER A 16 -4.39 30.79 5.40
N GLU A 17 -5.32 30.91 6.31
CA GLU A 17 -5.73 29.82 7.22
C GLU A 17 -6.15 28.56 6.44
N TRP A 18 -6.82 28.73 5.30
CA TRP A 18 -7.22 27.65 4.41
C TRP A 18 -6.02 26.94 3.76
N ASP A 19 -5.07 27.71 3.26
CA ASP A 19 -3.90 27.15 2.57
C ASP A 19 -2.93 26.48 3.54
N ARG A 20 -2.88 26.94 4.79
CA ARG A 20 -2.07 26.31 5.84
C ARG A 20 -2.48 24.87 6.12
N SER A 21 -3.75 24.54 5.90
CA SER A 21 -4.28 23.18 6.14
C SER A 21 -4.04 22.17 5.02
N ILE A 22 -3.55 22.58 3.84
CA ILE A 22 -3.43 21.71 2.66
C ILE A 22 -2.60 20.47 2.96
N THR A 23 -1.49 20.63 3.70
CA THR A 23 -0.53 19.54 4.00
C THR A 23 -0.78 18.82 5.33
N HIS A 24 -1.81 19.19 6.09
CA HIS A 24 -2.07 18.62 7.42
C HIS A 24 -2.45 17.15 7.41
N GLN A 25 -3.17 16.69 6.39
CA GLN A 25 -3.71 15.33 6.36
C GLN A 25 -3.55 14.68 4.99
N LEU A 26 -2.91 13.51 4.98
CA LEU A 26 -2.81 12.68 3.78
C LEU A 26 -4.21 12.24 3.33
N TYR A 27 -4.52 12.46 2.05
CA TYR A 27 -5.84 12.19 1.45
C TYR A 27 -7.00 12.92 2.16
N GLY A 28 -6.72 14.00 2.89
CA GLY A 28 -7.73 14.81 3.55
C GLY A 28 -8.40 15.80 2.61
N GLY A 29 -9.60 16.24 3.01
CA GLY A 29 -10.37 17.23 2.27
C GLY A 29 -11.12 16.67 1.06
N ASP A 30 -11.52 17.58 0.19
CA ASP A 30 -12.24 17.30 -1.05
C ASP A 30 -11.30 17.18 -2.26
N TRP A 31 -11.88 17.04 -3.46
CA TRP A 31 -11.11 16.96 -4.71
C TRP A 31 -10.29 18.22 -5.00
N GLU A 32 -10.73 19.39 -4.54
CA GLU A 32 -9.95 20.62 -4.69
C GLU A 32 -8.72 20.61 -3.77
N ASN A 33 -8.87 20.18 -2.53
CA ASN A 33 -7.72 20.00 -1.65
C ASN A 33 -6.74 18.95 -2.21
N ARG A 34 -7.26 17.87 -2.81
CA ARG A 34 -6.46 16.86 -3.50
C ARG A 34 -5.68 17.49 -4.66
N MET A 35 -6.32 18.30 -5.51
CA MET A 35 -5.66 19.02 -6.59
C MET A 35 -4.54 19.94 -6.07
N LYS A 36 -4.77 20.67 -4.97
CA LYS A 36 -3.76 21.53 -4.35
C LYS A 36 -2.56 20.71 -3.85
N GLN A 37 -2.79 19.56 -3.21
CA GLN A 37 -1.72 18.67 -2.76
C GLN A 37 -0.86 18.16 -3.91
N GLU A 38 -1.48 17.75 -5.02
CA GLU A 38 -0.76 17.26 -6.20
C GLU A 38 -0.04 18.36 -6.96
N TYR A 39 -0.60 19.55 -6.99
CA TYR A 39 0.06 20.75 -7.52
C TYR A 39 1.33 21.08 -6.72
N LEU A 40 1.23 21.10 -5.38
CA LEU A 40 2.37 21.34 -4.51
C LEU A 40 3.46 20.26 -4.71
N LEU A 41 3.06 19.00 -4.75
CA LEU A 41 4.00 17.89 -4.92
C LEU A 41 4.71 17.96 -6.28
N GLY A 42 3.95 18.14 -7.35
CA GLY A 42 4.46 18.11 -8.72
C GLY A 42 5.17 19.41 -9.11
N ILE A 43 4.40 20.48 -9.23
CA ILE A 43 4.93 21.79 -9.65
C ILE A 43 5.88 22.34 -8.58
N GLY A 44 5.42 22.42 -7.33
CA GLY A 44 6.22 22.92 -6.20
C GLY A 44 7.49 22.10 -5.99
N GLY A 45 7.42 20.77 -6.15
CA GLY A 45 8.59 19.89 -6.02
C GLY A 45 9.68 20.20 -7.02
N ILE A 46 9.36 20.41 -8.29
CA ILE A 46 10.34 20.79 -9.32
C ILE A 46 10.88 22.19 -9.07
N MET A 47 10.01 23.15 -8.72
CA MET A 47 10.46 24.51 -8.36
C MET A 47 11.43 24.50 -7.17
N LEU A 48 11.18 23.66 -6.16
CA LEU A 48 12.06 23.47 -5.02
C LEU A 48 13.43 22.93 -5.44
N LEU A 49 13.46 21.87 -6.26
CA LEU A 49 14.72 21.32 -6.76
C LEU A 49 15.51 22.36 -7.56
N ASN A 50 14.85 23.12 -8.41
CA ASN A 50 15.48 24.21 -9.18
C ASN A 50 16.05 25.29 -8.24
N LYS A 51 15.29 25.70 -7.23
CA LYS A 51 15.74 26.71 -6.24
C LYS A 51 16.96 26.24 -5.44
N LEU A 52 17.05 24.95 -5.15
CA LEU A 52 18.18 24.33 -4.46
C LEU A 52 19.36 24.00 -5.39
N GLY A 53 19.24 24.26 -6.68
CA GLY A 53 20.28 23.92 -7.68
C GLY A 53 20.45 22.41 -7.89
N ILE A 54 19.44 21.60 -7.53
CA ILE A 54 19.50 20.14 -7.62
C ILE A 54 19.00 19.71 -9.01
N LYS A 55 19.92 19.31 -9.87
CA LYS A 55 19.61 18.73 -11.18
C LYS A 55 19.66 17.21 -11.11
N LYS A 56 18.66 16.55 -11.67
CA LYS A 56 18.56 15.09 -11.78
C LYS A 56 18.49 14.66 -13.25
N GLN A 57 18.93 13.43 -13.49
CA GLN A 57 18.89 12.83 -14.83
C GLN A 57 17.60 12.03 -15.04
N ILE A 58 17.09 11.40 -13.99
CA ILE A 58 15.86 10.59 -13.99
C ILE A 58 14.89 11.12 -12.95
N TYR A 59 13.63 11.17 -13.34
CA TYR A 59 12.50 11.58 -12.51
C TYR A 59 11.50 10.43 -12.43
N HIS A 60 11.12 10.08 -11.22
CA HIS A 60 10.24 8.97 -10.95
C HIS A 60 8.89 9.47 -10.42
N CYS A 61 7.85 9.30 -11.21
CA CYS A 61 6.47 9.53 -10.78
C CYS A 61 5.96 8.30 -10.03
N ASN A 62 5.94 8.38 -8.71
CA ASN A 62 5.35 7.35 -7.87
C ASN A 62 3.85 7.61 -7.76
N GLU A 63 3.04 6.92 -8.55
CA GLU A 63 1.60 7.14 -8.79
C GLU A 63 1.28 8.41 -9.61
N GLY A 64 -0.01 8.52 -9.99
CA GLY A 64 -0.52 9.67 -10.73
C GLY A 64 -0.37 10.99 -9.99
N HIS A 65 -0.47 10.99 -8.66
CA HIS A 65 -0.37 12.21 -7.86
C HIS A 65 0.97 12.96 -7.99
N ALA A 66 2.02 12.33 -8.51
CA ALA A 66 3.29 12.99 -8.79
C ALA A 66 3.42 13.46 -10.25
N ALA A 67 2.45 13.20 -11.12
CA ALA A 67 2.58 13.40 -12.57
C ALA A 67 2.87 14.85 -12.99
N LEU A 68 2.40 15.83 -12.23
CA LEU A 68 2.61 17.26 -12.54
C LEU A 68 4.09 17.68 -12.45
N ILE A 69 5.00 16.85 -11.95
CA ILE A 69 6.44 17.12 -12.08
C ILE A 69 6.81 17.28 -13.56
N ASN A 70 6.19 16.50 -14.45
CA ASN A 70 6.47 16.55 -15.87
C ASN A 70 5.89 17.80 -16.53
N ALA A 71 4.77 18.33 -16.04
CA ALA A 71 4.24 19.62 -16.53
C ALA A 71 5.22 20.77 -16.28
N GLN A 72 5.76 20.88 -15.05
CA GLN A 72 6.75 21.92 -14.74
C GLN A 72 8.07 21.72 -15.49
N ARG A 73 8.52 20.49 -15.65
CA ARG A 73 9.73 20.17 -16.41
C ARG A 73 9.59 20.55 -17.89
N LEU A 74 8.42 20.33 -18.50
CA LEU A 74 8.14 20.79 -19.86
C LEU A 74 8.30 22.32 -19.97
N VAL A 75 7.73 23.08 -19.02
CA VAL A 75 7.88 24.53 -18.97
C VAL A 75 9.36 24.92 -18.85
N ASP A 76 10.11 24.27 -17.97
CA ASP A 76 11.53 24.58 -17.73
C ASP A 76 12.36 24.36 -19.00
N TYR A 77 12.20 23.25 -19.71
CA TYR A 77 12.92 22.97 -20.96
C TYR A 77 12.55 23.95 -22.09
N ILE A 78 11.28 24.32 -22.22
CA ILE A 78 10.84 25.29 -23.23
C ILE A 78 11.43 26.66 -22.92
N GLN A 79 11.37 27.12 -21.68
CA GLN A 79 11.77 28.49 -21.30
C GLN A 79 13.28 28.65 -21.14
N GLN A 80 13.98 27.65 -20.63
CA GLN A 80 15.40 27.73 -20.30
C GLN A 80 16.30 27.25 -21.45
N GLU A 81 15.85 26.21 -22.18
CA GLU A 81 16.64 25.58 -23.23
C GLU A 81 16.12 25.93 -24.65
N ASN A 82 15.08 26.78 -24.77
CA ASN A 82 14.44 27.19 -26.02
C ASN A 82 13.97 26.00 -26.89
N LEU A 83 13.52 24.91 -26.27
CA LEU A 83 12.96 23.78 -27.04
C LEU A 83 11.51 24.06 -27.44
N SER A 84 11.11 23.49 -28.57
CA SER A 84 9.68 23.43 -28.91
C SER A 84 8.98 22.44 -27.94
N PHE A 85 7.66 22.52 -27.82
CA PHE A 85 6.87 21.60 -26.98
C PHE A 85 7.17 20.12 -27.28
N ASN A 86 7.21 19.73 -28.56
CA ASN A 86 7.49 18.35 -28.95
C ASN A 86 8.92 17.91 -28.56
N GLN A 87 9.91 18.78 -28.72
CA GLN A 87 11.27 18.49 -28.29
C GLN A 87 11.37 18.33 -26.77
N ALA A 88 10.75 19.24 -26.01
CA ALA A 88 10.69 19.18 -24.56
C ALA A 88 9.97 17.90 -24.10
N LEU A 89 8.88 17.51 -24.76
CA LEU A 89 8.13 16.30 -24.43
C LEU A 89 8.99 15.04 -24.59
N GLU A 90 9.77 14.93 -25.65
CA GLU A 90 10.68 13.79 -25.85
C GLU A 90 11.78 13.73 -24.78
N VAL A 91 12.35 14.87 -24.40
CA VAL A 91 13.36 14.93 -23.32
C VAL A 91 12.74 14.53 -21.96
N VAL A 92 11.54 15.04 -21.68
CA VAL A 92 10.83 14.71 -20.44
C VAL A 92 10.47 13.22 -20.40
N ARG A 93 9.94 12.68 -21.50
CA ARG A 93 9.62 11.25 -21.61
C ARG A 93 10.85 10.37 -21.36
N ALA A 94 11.94 10.62 -22.08
CA ALA A 94 13.16 9.82 -22.02
C ALA A 94 13.81 9.80 -20.62
N SER A 95 13.46 10.76 -19.77
CA SER A 95 14.00 10.90 -18.42
C SER A 95 12.96 10.68 -17.32
N SER A 96 11.79 10.14 -17.64
CA SER A 96 10.68 9.92 -16.70
C SER A 96 10.25 8.47 -16.66
N LEU A 97 9.99 7.98 -15.44
CA LEU A 97 9.44 6.67 -15.12
C LEU A 97 8.16 6.84 -14.30
N TYR A 98 7.13 6.07 -14.61
CA TYR A 98 5.88 6.01 -13.85
C TYR A 98 5.69 4.65 -13.19
N THR A 99 5.47 4.64 -11.89
CA THR A 99 5.09 3.41 -11.16
C THR A 99 3.65 3.51 -10.71
N VAL A 100 2.82 2.58 -11.17
CA VAL A 100 1.42 2.45 -10.75
C VAL A 100 1.30 1.50 -9.57
N HIS A 101 0.51 1.88 -8.56
CA HIS A 101 0.22 1.05 -7.39
C HIS A 101 -1.25 0.65 -7.29
N THR A 102 -2.09 1.17 -8.17
CA THR A 102 -3.54 0.99 -8.15
C THR A 102 -3.97 0.00 -9.22
N PRO A 103 -4.55 -1.15 -8.83
CA PRO A 103 -4.92 -2.21 -9.78
C PRO A 103 -6.28 -1.99 -10.44
N VAL A 104 -6.99 -0.91 -10.09
CA VAL A 104 -8.34 -0.61 -10.61
C VAL A 104 -8.47 0.83 -11.06
N PRO A 105 -9.14 1.11 -12.20
CA PRO A 105 -9.28 2.47 -12.74
C PRO A 105 -9.91 3.47 -11.76
N ALA A 106 -10.94 3.06 -11.01
CA ALA A 106 -11.63 3.92 -10.05
C ALA A 106 -10.77 4.39 -8.86
N GLY A 107 -9.59 3.83 -8.67
CA GLY A 107 -8.64 4.23 -7.63
C GLY A 107 -7.63 5.28 -8.06
N HIS A 108 -7.66 5.71 -9.33
CA HIS A 108 -6.80 6.76 -9.86
C HIS A 108 -7.40 8.14 -9.64
N ASP A 109 -6.55 9.17 -9.64
CA ASP A 109 -6.98 10.55 -9.47
C ASP A 109 -7.47 11.13 -10.80
N TYR A 110 -8.71 11.64 -10.79
CA TYR A 110 -9.39 12.27 -11.93
C TYR A 110 -9.95 13.63 -11.51
N PHE A 111 -9.66 14.66 -12.29
CA PHE A 111 -10.15 16.01 -12.04
C PHE A 111 -11.11 16.47 -13.14
N GLU A 112 -12.22 17.07 -12.71
CA GLU A 112 -13.11 17.79 -13.64
C GLU A 112 -12.32 18.90 -14.36
N GLU A 113 -12.65 19.16 -15.61
CA GLU A 113 -11.90 20.10 -16.46
C GLU A 113 -11.88 21.52 -15.88
N ASP A 114 -12.98 21.99 -15.32
CA ASP A 114 -13.07 23.33 -14.71
C ASP A 114 -12.26 23.44 -13.42
N LEU A 115 -12.22 22.39 -12.59
CA LEU A 115 -11.34 22.33 -11.42
C LEU A 115 -9.87 22.32 -11.83
N PHE A 116 -9.50 21.46 -12.77
CA PHE A 116 -8.12 21.37 -13.27
C PHE A 116 -7.69 22.69 -13.90
N GLY A 117 -8.59 23.35 -14.69
CA GLY A 117 -8.35 24.63 -15.35
C GLY A 117 -8.09 25.77 -14.38
N ARG A 118 -8.71 25.78 -13.19
CA ARG A 118 -8.44 26.81 -12.16
C ARG A 118 -6.98 26.86 -11.73
N TYR A 119 -6.29 25.71 -11.70
CA TYR A 119 -4.90 25.60 -11.25
C TYR A 119 -3.91 25.52 -12.40
N MET A 120 -4.29 24.91 -13.53
CA MET A 120 -3.39 24.61 -14.63
C MET A 120 -3.67 25.47 -15.90
N GLY A 121 -4.63 26.39 -15.82
CA GLY A 121 -5.08 27.18 -16.99
C GLY A 121 -4.01 28.06 -17.65
N GLU A 122 -2.96 28.42 -16.93
CA GLU A 122 -1.83 29.19 -17.47
C GLU A 122 -0.77 28.32 -18.19
N PHE A 123 -0.79 27.00 -17.97
CA PHE A 123 0.25 26.11 -18.50
C PHE A 123 0.27 26.02 -20.02
N PRO A 124 -0.87 25.95 -20.76
CA PRO A 124 -0.85 25.93 -22.20
C PRO A 124 -0.08 27.08 -22.83
N ALA A 125 -0.26 28.30 -22.31
CA ALA A 125 0.49 29.46 -22.79
C ALA A 125 1.99 29.34 -22.53
N LYS A 126 2.40 28.80 -21.39
CA LYS A 126 3.81 28.53 -21.04
C LYS A 126 4.42 27.43 -21.91
N LEU A 127 3.60 26.50 -22.38
CA LEU A 127 4.01 25.37 -23.23
C LEU A 127 3.93 25.66 -24.73
N GLY A 128 3.26 26.75 -25.13
CA GLY A 128 3.06 27.10 -26.52
C GLY A 128 2.06 26.19 -27.25
N ILE A 129 1.09 25.63 -26.55
CA ILE A 129 0.02 24.78 -27.08
C ILE A 129 -1.36 25.29 -26.65
N SER A 130 -2.41 24.77 -27.25
CA SER A 130 -3.80 25.10 -26.89
C SER A 130 -4.21 24.43 -25.59
N TRP A 131 -5.30 24.94 -24.95
CA TRP A 131 -5.91 24.27 -23.80
C TRP A 131 -6.37 22.84 -24.15
N GLN A 132 -6.95 22.64 -25.31
CA GLN A 132 -7.43 21.35 -25.78
C GLN A 132 -6.28 20.34 -25.89
N GLU A 133 -5.16 20.72 -26.48
CA GLU A 133 -3.97 19.85 -26.56
C GLU A 133 -3.45 19.47 -25.16
N PHE A 134 -3.46 20.41 -24.23
CA PHE A 134 -2.98 20.17 -22.88
C PHE A 134 -3.93 19.24 -22.09
N ILE A 135 -5.24 19.51 -22.09
CA ILE A 135 -6.21 18.69 -21.36
C ILE A 135 -6.30 17.27 -21.93
N ASP A 136 -6.14 17.12 -23.24
CA ASP A 136 -6.15 15.84 -23.92
C ASP A 136 -4.95 14.94 -23.57
N MET A 137 -3.85 15.51 -23.07
CA MET A 137 -2.75 14.70 -22.53
C MET A 137 -3.15 13.86 -21.32
N GLY A 138 -4.21 14.22 -20.63
CA GLY A 138 -4.76 13.47 -19.48
C GLY A 138 -6.03 12.69 -19.80
N ARG A 139 -6.40 12.53 -21.09
CA ARG A 139 -7.62 11.83 -21.51
C ARG A 139 -7.31 10.56 -22.28
N GLU A 140 -8.02 9.48 -22.00
CA GLU A 140 -7.91 8.23 -22.77
C GLU A 140 -8.45 8.43 -24.21
N ASN A 141 -9.48 9.26 -24.34
CA ASN A 141 -10.08 9.63 -25.62
C ASN A 141 -9.95 11.15 -25.85
N PRO A 142 -8.87 11.59 -26.53
CA PRO A 142 -8.67 12.98 -26.87
C PRO A 142 -9.87 13.58 -27.63
N GLY A 143 -10.19 14.87 -27.37
CA GLY A 143 -11.32 15.56 -27.97
C GLY A 143 -12.69 15.28 -27.32
N THR A 144 -12.74 14.54 -26.22
CA THR A 144 -13.95 14.28 -25.46
C THR A 144 -14.05 15.21 -24.22
N HIS A 145 -15.11 15.04 -23.42
CA HIS A 145 -15.29 15.71 -22.14
C HIS A 145 -14.94 14.82 -20.94
N GLU A 146 -14.07 13.84 -21.14
CA GLU A 146 -13.56 13.02 -20.02
C GLU A 146 -12.79 13.90 -19.05
N LYS A 147 -12.85 13.49 -17.76
CA LYS A 147 -12.03 14.10 -16.71
C LYS A 147 -10.55 13.97 -17.03
N PHE A 148 -9.75 14.89 -16.55
CA PHE A 148 -8.29 14.76 -16.62
C PHE A 148 -7.80 13.69 -15.67
N SER A 149 -7.18 12.66 -16.19
CA SER A 149 -6.54 11.58 -15.43
C SER A 149 -5.05 11.86 -15.23
N MET A 150 -4.63 11.92 -13.98
CA MET A 150 -3.23 12.10 -13.64
C MET A 150 -2.37 10.92 -14.10
N SER A 151 -2.92 9.71 -14.10
CA SER A 151 -2.23 8.51 -14.58
C SER A 151 -2.06 8.51 -16.09
N VAL A 152 -3.08 8.93 -16.84
CA VAL A 152 -2.98 9.08 -18.30
C VAL A 152 -1.94 10.14 -18.66
N PHE A 153 -1.93 11.27 -17.95
CA PHE A 153 -0.91 12.30 -18.12
C PHE A 153 0.51 11.76 -17.81
N ALA A 154 0.67 10.99 -16.74
CA ALA A 154 1.93 10.34 -16.42
C ALA A 154 2.39 9.41 -17.54
N LEU A 155 1.50 8.55 -18.06
CA LEU A 155 1.80 7.62 -19.15
C LEU A 155 2.15 8.32 -20.44
N ASN A 156 1.50 9.47 -20.75
CA ASN A 156 1.82 10.28 -21.92
C ASN A 156 3.12 11.06 -21.80
N THR A 157 3.65 11.23 -20.59
CA THR A 157 4.87 12.03 -20.30
C THR A 157 6.02 11.22 -19.71
N CYS A 158 5.86 9.90 -19.53
CA CYS A 158 6.89 8.96 -19.15
C CYS A 158 7.13 7.97 -20.30
N GLN A 159 8.37 7.58 -20.52
CA GLN A 159 8.71 6.55 -21.51
C GLN A 159 8.38 5.17 -20.99
N GLU A 160 8.70 4.90 -19.72
CA GLU A 160 8.52 3.59 -19.09
C GLU A 160 7.50 3.67 -17.96
N ALA A 161 6.72 2.61 -17.83
CA ALA A 161 5.81 2.42 -16.71
C ALA A 161 5.97 1.02 -16.13
N ASN A 162 5.72 0.88 -14.84
CA ASN A 162 5.73 -0.44 -14.20
C ASN A 162 4.64 -0.61 -13.15
N GLY A 163 4.10 -1.83 -13.07
CA GLY A 163 3.38 -2.32 -11.91
C GLY A 163 4.34 -2.79 -10.82
N VAL A 164 3.81 -3.18 -9.66
CA VAL A 164 4.59 -3.48 -8.44
C VAL A 164 4.60 -4.96 -8.03
N SER A 165 4.17 -5.82 -8.93
CA SER A 165 4.33 -7.27 -8.95
C SER A 165 4.12 -7.77 -10.38
N TRP A 166 4.51 -9.00 -10.67
CA TRP A 166 4.30 -9.59 -12.01
C TRP A 166 2.84 -9.55 -12.44
N LEU A 167 1.95 -10.03 -11.57
CA LEU A 167 0.51 -10.05 -11.87
C LEU A 167 -0.04 -8.63 -12.03
N HIS A 168 0.37 -7.70 -11.19
CA HIS A 168 -0.04 -6.30 -11.29
C HIS A 168 0.45 -5.64 -12.58
N GLY A 169 1.65 -5.96 -13.05
CA GLY A 169 2.13 -5.55 -14.37
C GLY A 169 1.19 -6.00 -15.49
N LYS A 170 0.73 -7.26 -15.45
CA LYS A 170 -0.24 -7.81 -16.42
C LYS A 170 -1.61 -7.14 -16.32
N VAL A 171 -2.07 -6.83 -15.11
CA VAL A 171 -3.31 -6.06 -14.90
C VAL A 171 -3.16 -4.64 -15.46
N SER A 172 -2.03 -3.99 -15.19
CA SER A 172 -1.74 -2.63 -15.66
C SER A 172 -1.64 -2.54 -17.19
N GLN A 173 -1.02 -3.52 -17.83
CA GLN A 173 -1.00 -3.62 -19.31
C GLN A 173 -2.43 -3.61 -19.89
N LYS A 174 -3.33 -4.41 -19.31
CA LYS A 174 -4.74 -4.45 -19.76
C LYS A 174 -5.47 -3.15 -19.44
N MET A 175 -5.26 -2.60 -18.25
CA MET A 175 -5.93 -1.39 -17.79
C MET A 175 -5.58 -0.17 -18.64
N PHE A 176 -4.33 -0.06 -19.07
CA PHE A 176 -3.84 1.08 -19.86
C PHE A 176 -3.86 0.86 -21.39
N ALA A 177 -4.25 -0.32 -21.86
CA ALA A 177 -4.35 -0.60 -23.30
C ALA A 177 -5.22 0.41 -24.07
N PRO A 178 -6.32 0.97 -23.54
CA PRO A 178 -7.12 1.97 -24.24
C PRO A 178 -6.37 3.24 -24.63
N ILE A 179 -5.26 3.58 -23.90
CA ILE A 179 -4.45 4.78 -24.17
C ILE A 179 -3.68 4.64 -25.48
N TRP A 180 -3.21 3.43 -25.79
CA TRP A 180 -2.43 3.13 -27.00
C TRP A 180 -3.23 2.26 -27.98
N LYS A 181 -4.13 2.90 -28.70
CA LYS A 181 -5.01 2.22 -29.67
C LYS A 181 -4.17 1.55 -30.77
N GLY A 182 -4.48 0.28 -31.03
CA GLY A 182 -3.80 -0.51 -32.07
C GLY A 182 -2.66 -1.38 -31.58
N TYR A 183 -2.32 -1.33 -30.28
CA TYR A 183 -1.35 -2.21 -29.66
C TYR A 183 -2.05 -3.27 -28.80
N PHE A 184 -1.48 -4.47 -28.72
CA PHE A 184 -1.90 -5.47 -27.75
C PHE A 184 -1.34 -5.11 -26.35
N PRO A 185 -2.01 -5.53 -25.24
CA PRO A 185 -1.58 -5.18 -23.90
C PRO A 185 -0.13 -5.57 -23.57
N ASP A 186 0.38 -6.66 -24.13
CA ASP A 186 1.73 -7.17 -23.92
C ASP A 186 2.81 -6.46 -24.77
N GLU A 187 2.40 -5.64 -25.72
CA GLU A 187 3.30 -4.79 -26.54
C GLU A 187 3.57 -3.42 -25.89
N LEU A 188 2.81 -3.07 -24.84
CA LEU A 188 2.93 -1.78 -24.18
C LEU A 188 4.22 -1.67 -23.35
N HIS A 189 4.78 -0.45 -23.28
CA HIS A 189 5.88 -0.11 -22.37
C HIS A 189 5.44 -0.09 -20.90
N VAL A 190 4.73 -1.12 -20.47
CA VAL A 190 4.29 -1.33 -19.10
C VAL A 190 4.86 -2.67 -18.62
N SER A 191 5.85 -2.60 -17.78
CA SER A 191 6.55 -3.74 -17.21
C SER A 191 6.14 -3.95 -15.74
N TRP A 192 6.97 -4.63 -14.97
CA TRP A 192 6.81 -4.73 -13.52
C TRP A 192 8.17 -4.73 -12.83
N VAL A 193 8.18 -4.16 -11.64
CA VAL A 193 9.25 -4.31 -10.66
C VAL A 193 8.60 -4.70 -9.36
N THR A 194 8.79 -5.93 -8.91
CA THR A 194 8.18 -6.41 -7.68
C THR A 194 8.69 -5.61 -6.49
N ASN A 195 7.75 -5.08 -5.69
CA ASN A 195 8.10 -4.33 -4.49
C ASN A 195 8.90 -5.20 -3.53
N GLY A 196 9.84 -4.57 -2.86
CA GLY A 196 10.48 -5.08 -1.67
C GLY A 196 10.14 -4.23 -0.45
N VAL A 197 10.73 -4.58 0.67
CA VAL A 197 10.55 -3.87 1.95
C VAL A 197 11.88 -3.51 2.56
N HIS A 198 11.91 -2.38 3.27
CA HIS A 198 13.13 -1.90 3.92
C HIS A 198 13.40 -2.71 5.19
N MET A 199 14.26 -3.72 5.06
CA MET A 199 14.61 -4.65 6.13
C MET A 199 15.05 -3.97 7.44
N PRO A 200 15.90 -2.92 7.45
CA PRO A 200 16.29 -2.25 8.69
C PRO A 200 15.12 -1.62 9.46
N THR A 201 14.03 -1.24 8.75
CA THR A 201 12.82 -0.70 9.37
C THR A 201 11.90 -1.79 9.91
N TRP A 202 11.73 -2.88 9.15
CA TRP A 202 10.66 -3.86 9.42
C TRP A 202 11.12 -5.10 10.16
N ALA A 203 12.37 -5.53 10.02
CA ALA A 203 12.91 -6.59 10.86
C ALA A 203 13.11 -6.09 12.30
N THR A 204 12.70 -6.88 13.28
CA THR A 204 12.89 -6.57 14.71
C THR A 204 14.38 -6.62 15.08
N SER A 205 14.73 -6.04 16.24
CA SER A 205 16.09 -6.09 16.76
C SER A 205 16.60 -7.51 16.94
N GLU A 206 15.72 -8.42 17.36
CA GLU A 206 16.03 -9.81 17.59
C GLU A 206 16.34 -10.54 16.28
N TRP A 207 15.53 -10.32 15.26
CA TRP A 207 15.80 -10.87 13.93
C TRP A 207 17.05 -10.27 13.29
N LYS A 208 17.30 -8.98 13.46
CA LYS A 208 18.56 -8.36 12.97
C LYS A 208 19.79 -8.95 13.67
N GLN A 209 19.73 -9.18 14.98
CA GLN A 209 20.82 -9.85 15.71
C GLN A 209 21.01 -11.30 15.25
N PHE A 210 19.91 -12.00 15.01
CA PHE A 210 19.94 -13.37 14.48
C PHE A 210 20.61 -13.43 13.11
N TYR A 211 20.23 -12.53 12.19
CA TYR A 211 20.84 -12.45 10.86
C TYR A 211 22.33 -12.06 10.94
N ALA A 212 22.67 -11.10 11.80
CA ALA A 212 24.08 -10.70 11.98
C ALA A 212 24.96 -11.82 12.57
N LYS A 213 24.39 -12.68 13.38
CA LYS A 213 25.11 -13.82 13.99
C LYS A 213 25.31 -14.98 13.02
N ASN A 214 24.27 -15.31 12.26
CA ASN A 214 24.20 -16.57 11.52
C ASN A 214 24.49 -16.42 10.02
N PHE A 215 24.40 -15.20 9.48
CA PHE A 215 24.59 -14.95 8.04
C PHE A 215 25.88 -14.16 7.78
N ASP A 216 26.31 -14.16 6.52
CA ASP A 216 27.47 -13.39 6.08
C ASP A 216 27.30 -11.89 6.38
N LYS A 217 28.40 -11.22 6.69
CA LYS A 217 28.44 -9.77 7.01
C LYS A 217 27.85 -8.88 5.91
N ASN A 218 27.83 -9.36 4.66
CA ASN A 218 27.24 -8.62 3.53
C ASN A 218 25.73 -8.75 3.46
N PHE A 219 25.09 -9.61 4.26
CA PHE A 219 23.63 -9.82 4.25
C PHE A 219 22.83 -8.52 4.35
N PHE A 220 23.26 -7.57 5.19
CA PHE A 220 22.57 -6.28 5.32
C PHE A 220 22.76 -5.33 4.12
N ASN A 221 23.74 -5.60 3.27
CA ASN A 221 23.98 -4.83 2.06
C ASN A 221 23.30 -5.45 0.84
N ASP A 222 23.24 -6.79 0.80
CA ASP A 222 22.65 -7.53 -0.32
C ASP A 222 21.92 -8.79 0.19
N GLN A 223 20.60 -8.72 0.25
CA GLN A 223 19.72 -9.84 0.59
C GLN A 223 19.34 -10.68 -0.63
N SER A 224 19.74 -10.30 -1.84
CA SER A 224 19.41 -11.03 -3.07
C SER A 224 20.26 -12.28 -3.28
N ASN A 225 21.38 -12.38 -2.59
CA ASN A 225 22.29 -13.53 -2.69
C ASN A 225 21.70 -14.76 -2.01
N LYS A 226 21.25 -15.73 -2.82
CA LYS A 226 20.60 -16.96 -2.34
C LYS A 226 21.52 -17.84 -1.48
N GLU A 227 22.84 -17.80 -1.71
CA GLU A 227 23.81 -18.59 -0.95
C GLU A 227 23.88 -18.16 0.51
N ILE A 228 23.76 -16.86 0.78
CA ILE A 228 23.74 -16.34 2.15
C ILE A 228 22.56 -16.93 2.94
N TRP A 229 21.39 -17.03 2.29
CA TRP A 229 20.20 -17.60 2.91
C TRP A 229 20.32 -19.08 3.25
N SER A 230 21.15 -19.85 2.53
CA SER A 230 21.34 -21.27 2.79
C SER A 230 21.93 -21.55 4.19
N ALA A 231 22.58 -20.57 4.80
CA ALA A 231 23.12 -20.68 6.16
C ALA A 231 22.02 -20.95 7.21
N ILE A 232 20.74 -20.62 6.91
CA ILE A 232 19.62 -20.92 7.82
C ILE A 232 19.49 -22.40 8.12
N GLN A 233 19.86 -23.28 7.20
CA GLN A 233 19.80 -24.74 7.37
C GLN A 233 20.73 -25.28 8.46
N GLN A 234 21.72 -24.49 8.87
CA GLN A 234 22.67 -24.85 9.92
C GLN A 234 22.24 -24.31 11.30
N VAL A 235 21.18 -23.52 11.35
CA VAL A 235 20.69 -22.91 12.60
C VAL A 235 19.75 -23.89 13.31
N PRO A 236 19.94 -24.13 14.62
CA PRO A 236 19.00 -24.97 15.38
C PRO A 236 17.58 -24.37 15.38
N ASP A 237 16.57 -25.20 15.15
CA ASP A 237 15.16 -24.82 15.16
C ASP A 237 14.74 -24.11 16.46
N GLU A 238 15.35 -24.53 17.58
CA GLU A 238 15.08 -23.94 18.90
C GLU A 238 15.45 -22.46 18.95
N GLU A 239 16.51 -22.02 18.29
CA GLU A 239 16.91 -20.61 18.24
C GLU A 239 15.84 -19.79 17.53
N ILE A 240 15.38 -20.26 16.36
CA ILE A 240 14.30 -19.63 15.59
C ILE A 240 13.01 -19.57 16.43
N TRP A 241 12.65 -20.69 17.05
CA TRP A 241 11.44 -20.79 17.84
C TRP A 241 11.44 -19.88 19.08
N ASN A 242 12.57 -19.71 19.73
CA ASN A 242 12.71 -18.80 20.87
C ASN A 242 12.54 -17.33 20.47
N ILE A 243 13.03 -16.93 19.30
CA ILE A 243 12.79 -15.59 18.77
C ILE A 243 11.28 -15.42 18.50
N ARG A 244 10.64 -16.38 17.86
CA ARG A 244 9.19 -16.34 17.58
C ARG A 244 8.37 -16.20 18.87
N LYS A 245 8.67 -16.99 19.91
CA LYS A 245 8.02 -16.86 21.24
C LYS A 245 8.23 -15.48 21.84
N THR A 246 9.45 -14.96 21.76
CA THR A 246 9.77 -13.62 22.29
C THR A 246 8.94 -12.55 21.59
N MET A 247 8.82 -12.61 20.25
CA MET A 247 8.02 -11.64 19.48
C MET A 247 6.53 -11.74 19.79
N LYS A 248 6.01 -12.97 19.91
CA LYS A 248 4.62 -13.21 20.31
C LYS A 248 4.32 -12.63 21.69
N ASN A 249 5.18 -12.87 22.68
CA ASN A 249 5.00 -12.34 24.03
C ASN A 249 5.02 -10.81 24.02
N LYS A 250 5.93 -10.18 23.29
CA LYS A 250 5.96 -8.71 23.14
C LYS A 250 4.69 -8.15 22.50
N LEU A 251 4.09 -8.88 21.56
CA LEU A 251 2.80 -8.50 20.98
C LEU A 251 1.68 -8.63 22.02
N ILE A 252 1.62 -9.73 22.73
CA ILE A 252 0.61 -9.98 23.77
C ILE A 252 0.68 -8.91 24.87
N ASP A 253 1.86 -8.58 25.34
CA ASP A 253 2.05 -7.53 26.36
C ASP A 253 1.60 -6.17 25.83
N TYR A 254 1.92 -5.85 24.58
CA TYR A 254 1.44 -4.64 23.95
C TYR A 254 -0.10 -4.60 23.84
N ILE A 255 -0.73 -5.71 23.45
CA ILE A 255 -2.19 -5.84 23.39
C ILE A 255 -2.82 -5.61 24.76
N ARG A 256 -2.29 -6.23 25.80
CA ARG A 256 -2.81 -6.10 27.16
C ARG A 256 -2.84 -4.65 27.63
N VAL A 257 -1.79 -3.89 27.36
CA VAL A 257 -1.71 -2.47 27.72
C VAL A 257 -2.66 -1.62 26.85
N GLN A 258 -2.52 -1.70 25.53
CA GLN A 258 -3.25 -0.81 24.62
C GLN A 258 -4.75 -1.11 24.55
N PHE A 259 -5.12 -2.37 24.62
CA PHE A 259 -6.53 -2.77 24.60
C PHE A 259 -7.25 -2.25 25.85
N LYS A 260 -6.64 -2.37 27.01
CA LYS A 260 -7.18 -1.84 28.27
C LYS A 260 -7.35 -0.31 28.20
N GLU A 261 -6.32 0.40 27.76
CA GLU A 261 -6.36 1.87 27.67
C GLU A 261 -7.45 2.37 26.70
N ASN A 262 -7.52 1.79 25.51
CA ASN A 262 -8.50 2.20 24.51
C ASN A 262 -9.93 1.86 24.91
N TRP A 263 -10.14 0.68 25.47
CA TRP A 263 -11.46 0.24 25.93
C TRP A 263 -11.99 1.16 27.04
N LEU A 264 -11.16 1.51 27.98
CA LEU A 264 -11.56 2.40 29.09
C LEU A 264 -11.87 3.83 28.59
N LYS A 265 -11.11 4.33 27.61
CA LYS A 265 -11.38 5.62 26.96
C LYS A 265 -12.74 5.64 26.25
N ASN A 266 -13.11 4.53 25.63
CA ASN A 266 -14.36 4.39 24.88
C ASN A 266 -15.55 3.99 25.75
N GLN A 267 -15.42 4.10 27.08
CA GLN A 267 -16.47 3.76 28.07
C GLN A 267 -17.03 2.33 27.93
N GLY A 268 -16.20 1.40 27.49
CA GLY A 268 -16.57 -0.01 27.43
C GLY A 268 -16.74 -0.62 28.81
N ASP A 269 -17.48 -1.73 28.89
CA ASP A 269 -17.67 -2.47 30.13
C ASP A 269 -16.32 -3.05 30.63
N PRO A 270 -15.84 -2.66 31.83
CA PRO A 270 -14.58 -3.15 32.38
C PRO A 270 -14.54 -4.67 32.56
N SER A 271 -15.68 -5.31 32.82
CA SER A 271 -15.75 -6.78 33.00
C SER A 271 -15.43 -7.53 31.70
N GLN A 272 -15.83 -6.98 30.55
CA GLN A 272 -15.49 -7.53 29.26
C GLN A 272 -13.99 -7.39 28.96
N VAL A 273 -13.36 -6.27 29.34
CA VAL A 273 -11.91 -6.08 29.20
C VAL A 273 -11.16 -7.17 29.91
N VAL A 274 -11.49 -7.40 31.18
CA VAL A 274 -10.85 -8.46 31.99
C VAL A 274 -11.06 -9.82 31.33
N SER A 275 -12.30 -10.12 30.94
CA SER A 275 -12.64 -11.39 30.29
C SER A 275 -11.88 -11.62 28.97
N ILE A 276 -11.67 -10.57 28.17
CA ILE A 276 -10.89 -10.67 26.92
C ILE A 276 -9.41 -10.89 27.23
N LEU A 277 -8.84 -10.09 28.15
CA LEU A 277 -7.43 -10.15 28.47
C LEU A 277 -7.03 -11.47 29.11
N ASP A 278 -7.90 -12.05 29.96
CA ASP A 278 -7.68 -13.35 30.59
C ASP A 278 -7.70 -14.51 29.57
N LYS A 279 -8.40 -14.33 28.46
CA LYS A 279 -8.47 -15.34 27.37
C LYS A 279 -7.29 -15.28 26.41
N ILE A 280 -6.45 -14.25 26.46
CA ILE A 280 -5.26 -14.17 25.60
C ILE A 280 -4.28 -15.28 26.01
N ASN A 281 -4.09 -16.22 25.09
CA ASN A 281 -3.30 -17.41 25.33
C ASN A 281 -1.98 -17.36 24.53
N PRO A 282 -0.81 -17.26 25.17
CA PRO A 282 0.48 -17.24 24.49
C PRO A 282 0.79 -18.54 23.74
N ASN A 283 0.11 -19.65 24.09
CA ASN A 283 0.25 -20.94 23.42
C ASN A 283 -0.73 -21.14 22.27
N ALA A 284 -1.68 -20.23 22.07
CA ALA A 284 -2.58 -20.27 20.92
C ALA A 284 -1.85 -19.92 19.62
N LEU A 285 -2.29 -20.48 18.49
CA LEU A 285 -1.90 -20.01 17.17
C LEU A 285 -2.51 -18.62 16.94
N LEU A 286 -1.65 -17.61 16.83
CA LEU A 286 -2.09 -16.24 16.58
C LEU A 286 -2.10 -15.96 15.08
N ILE A 287 -3.26 -15.58 14.54
CA ILE A 287 -3.43 -15.22 13.15
C ILE A 287 -3.76 -13.71 13.08
N GLY A 288 -2.96 -12.95 12.33
CA GLY A 288 -3.10 -11.51 12.21
C GLY A 288 -3.67 -11.07 10.87
N PHE A 289 -4.61 -10.13 10.92
CA PHE A 289 -5.12 -9.40 9.77
C PHE A 289 -5.04 -7.90 10.06
N GLY A 290 -4.12 -7.19 9.40
CA GLY A 290 -3.90 -5.76 9.66
C GLY A 290 -3.71 -4.97 8.36
N ARG A 291 -4.73 -4.17 7.99
CA ARG A 291 -4.71 -3.42 6.74
C ARG A 291 -5.81 -2.35 6.68
N ARG A 292 -5.76 -1.51 5.64
CA ARG A 292 -6.88 -0.65 5.31
C ARG A 292 -8.11 -1.51 5.00
N PHE A 293 -9.24 -1.18 5.62
CA PHE A 293 -10.51 -1.83 5.32
C PHE A 293 -11.08 -1.25 4.02
N ALA A 294 -11.09 -2.07 3.00
CA ALA A 294 -11.75 -1.86 1.73
C ALA A 294 -12.38 -3.18 1.32
N THR A 295 -13.48 -3.15 0.57
CA THR A 295 -14.29 -4.34 0.27
C THR A 295 -13.47 -5.45 -0.38
N TYR A 296 -12.60 -5.12 -1.34
CA TYR A 296 -11.78 -6.10 -2.04
C TYR A 296 -10.75 -6.82 -1.17
N LYS A 297 -10.44 -6.30 0.02
CA LYS A 297 -9.55 -6.96 1.00
C LYS A 297 -10.23 -8.13 1.71
N ARG A 298 -11.54 -8.25 1.56
CA ARG A 298 -12.40 -9.35 2.06
C ARG A 298 -12.19 -9.68 3.53
N ALA A 299 -12.12 -8.66 4.39
CA ALA A 299 -12.00 -8.86 5.83
C ALA A 299 -13.13 -9.72 6.43
N HIS A 300 -14.27 -9.79 5.74
CA HIS A 300 -15.45 -10.57 6.11
C HIS A 300 -15.35 -12.07 5.80
N LEU A 301 -14.42 -12.49 4.97
CA LEU A 301 -14.38 -13.86 4.43
C LEU A 301 -14.30 -14.92 5.54
N LEU A 302 -13.58 -14.65 6.63
CA LEU A 302 -13.52 -15.54 7.79
C LEU A 302 -14.89 -15.77 8.46
N PHE A 303 -15.83 -14.84 8.30
CA PHE A 303 -17.10 -14.79 9.01
C PHE A 303 -18.29 -15.30 8.19
N THR A 304 -18.02 -15.90 7.04
CA THR A 304 -19.07 -16.45 6.15
C THR A 304 -19.76 -17.69 6.72
N ASP A 305 -19.06 -18.46 7.55
CA ASP A 305 -19.58 -19.63 8.26
C ASP A 305 -19.23 -19.55 9.75
N LEU A 306 -20.09 -18.89 10.52
CA LEU A 306 -19.87 -18.67 11.95
C LEU A 306 -19.93 -19.94 12.79
N ASP A 307 -20.74 -20.93 12.39
CA ASP A 307 -20.85 -22.20 13.11
C ASP A 307 -19.55 -23.00 12.98
N ARG A 308 -18.98 -23.06 11.79
CA ARG A 308 -17.69 -23.69 11.54
C ARG A 308 -16.57 -22.93 12.26
N LEU A 309 -16.57 -21.60 12.17
CA LEU A 309 -15.58 -20.76 12.86
C LEU A 309 -15.65 -20.98 14.39
N SER A 310 -16.86 -21.02 14.95
CA SER A 310 -17.04 -21.29 16.39
C SER A 310 -16.45 -22.65 16.81
N LYS A 311 -16.69 -23.69 16.02
CA LYS A 311 -16.12 -25.03 16.29
C LYS A 311 -14.60 -25.01 16.26
N ILE A 312 -14.00 -24.29 15.34
CA ILE A 312 -12.55 -24.14 15.21
C ILE A 312 -11.97 -23.39 16.41
N LEU A 313 -12.53 -22.25 16.76
CA LEU A 313 -12.03 -21.38 17.80
C LEU A 313 -12.30 -21.89 19.23
N ASN A 314 -13.24 -22.79 19.40
CA ASN A 314 -13.56 -23.43 20.68
C ASN A 314 -12.90 -24.81 20.86
N ASN A 315 -11.95 -25.18 19.99
CA ASN A 315 -11.18 -26.40 20.14
C ASN A 315 -10.04 -26.19 21.12
N GLU A 316 -10.19 -26.69 22.34
CA GLU A 316 -9.19 -26.54 23.41
C GLU A 316 -7.85 -27.25 23.12
N LYS A 317 -7.86 -28.29 22.28
CA LYS A 317 -6.63 -29.02 21.91
C LYS A 317 -5.75 -28.25 20.92
N CYS A 318 -6.35 -27.38 20.12
CA CYS A 318 -5.68 -26.58 19.12
C CYS A 318 -6.17 -25.12 19.26
N PRO A 319 -5.77 -24.39 20.28
CA PRO A 319 -6.28 -23.04 20.51
C PRO A 319 -5.79 -22.09 19.43
N ILE A 320 -6.73 -21.32 18.88
CA ILE A 320 -6.49 -20.33 17.83
C ILE A 320 -7.10 -18.99 18.25
N GLN A 321 -6.40 -17.90 17.97
CA GLN A 321 -6.90 -16.55 18.19
C GLN A 321 -6.62 -15.69 16.94
N PHE A 322 -7.59 -14.85 16.58
CA PHE A 322 -7.45 -13.89 15.50
C PHE A 322 -7.29 -12.49 16.06
N ILE A 323 -6.36 -11.73 15.47
CA ILE A 323 -6.15 -10.32 15.77
C ILE A 323 -6.42 -9.54 14.49
N TYR A 324 -7.48 -8.73 14.53
CA TYR A 324 -7.85 -7.80 13.47
C TYR A 324 -7.46 -6.38 13.84
N THR A 325 -6.97 -5.63 12.89
CA THR A 325 -6.76 -4.18 13.03
C THR A 325 -6.78 -3.50 11.68
N GLY A 326 -7.07 -2.22 11.66
CA GLY A 326 -7.07 -1.41 10.46
C GLY A 326 -7.94 -0.17 10.57
N LYS A 327 -7.96 0.58 9.49
CA LYS A 327 -8.77 1.80 9.35
C LYS A 327 -9.51 1.76 8.01
N ALA A 328 -10.72 2.29 7.98
CA ALA A 328 -11.44 2.61 6.76
C ALA A 328 -11.25 4.09 6.43
N HIS A 329 -11.30 4.44 5.15
CA HIS A 329 -11.35 5.84 4.76
C HIS A 329 -12.65 6.48 5.30
N PRO A 330 -12.64 7.75 5.76
CA PRO A 330 -13.85 8.41 6.27
C PRO A 330 -15.03 8.43 5.30
N ALA A 331 -14.76 8.45 3.99
CA ALA A 331 -15.78 8.39 2.95
C ALA A 331 -16.16 6.95 2.51
N ASP A 332 -15.50 5.90 3.05
CA ASP A 332 -15.75 4.49 2.70
C ASP A 332 -16.72 3.86 3.72
N GLY A 333 -18.01 4.03 3.48
CA GLY A 333 -19.05 3.42 4.32
C GLY A 333 -19.01 1.88 4.30
N GLY A 334 -18.57 1.25 3.20
CA GLY A 334 -18.40 -0.19 3.10
C GLY A 334 -17.30 -0.71 4.03
N GLY A 335 -16.13 -0.07 4.02
CA GLY A 335 -15.03 -0.39 4.91
C GLY A 335 -15.38 -0.18 6.39
N GLN A 336 -16.10 0.91 6.71
CA GLN A 336 -16.61 1.17 8.07
C GLN A 336 -17.61 0.09 8.52
N GLY A 337 -18.50 -0.32 7.62
CA GLY A 337 -19.45 -1.42 7.87
C GLY A 337 -18.76 -2.74 8.18
N LEU A 338 -17.67 -3.07 7.48
CA LEU A 338 -16.87 -4.27 7.76
C LEU A 338 -16.24 -4.22 9.16
N ILE A 339 -15.68 -3.09 9.57
CA ILE A 339 -15.13 -2.92 10.93
C ILE A 339 -16.23 -3.15 11.97
N LYS A 340 -17.38 -2.49 11.81
CA LYS A 340 -18.52 -2.63 12.72
C LYS A 340 -18.95 -4.10 12.83
N HIS A 341 -19.11 -4.78 11.72
CA HIS A 341 -19.50 -6.19 11.67
C HIS A 341 -18.53 -7.11 12.43
N ILE A 342 -17.22 -6.93 12.22
CA ILE A 342 -16.20 -7.73 12.92
C ILE A 342 -16.21 -7.46 14.43
N VAL A 343 -16.35 -6.20 14.83
CA VAL A 343 -16.44 -5.82 16.25
C VAL A 343 -17.68 -6.42 16.91
N GLU A 344 -18.84 -6.42 16.24
CA GLU A 344 -20.06 -7.05 16.73
C GLU A 344 -19.90 -8.56 16.92
N ILE A 345 -19.29 -9.26 15.96
CA ILE A 345 -19.01 -10.69 16.05
C ILE A 345 -18.03 -10.97 17.21
N SER A 346 -16.96 -10.18 17.34
CA SER A 346 -15.95 -10.40 18.37
C SER A 346 -16.49 -10.31 19.81
N ARG A 347 -17.64 -9.67 19.99
CA ARG A 347 -18.33 -9.52 21.29
C ARG A 347 -19.29 -10.66 21.63
N ARG A 348 -19.59 -11.55 20.68
CA ARG A 348 -20.44 -12.71 20.93
C ARG A 348 -19.76 -13.67 21.92
N PRO A 349 -20.50 -14.33 22.80
CA PRO A 349 -19.93 -15.22 23.84
C PRO A 349 -18.96 -16.28 23.27
N GLU A 350 -19.30 -16.86 22.13
CA GLU A 350 -18.49 -17.90 21.47
C GLU A 350 -17.18 -17.40 20.89
N PHE A 351 -17.07 -16.09 20.62
CA PHE A 351 -15.90 -15.46 20.00
C PHE A 351 -15.13 -14.53 20.94
N LEU A 352 -15.70 -14.22 22.11
CA LEU A 352 -15.12 -13.28 23.06
C LEU A 352 -13.72 -13.72 23.52
N GLY A 353 -12.72 -12.84 23.26
CA GLY A 353 -11.31 -13.11 23.56
C GLY A 353 -10.61 -14.04 22.56
N LYS A 354 -11.31 -14.54 21.53
CA LYS A 354 -10.75 -15.37 20.46
C LYS A 354 -10.63 -14.60 19.14
N ILE A 355 -11.49 -13.61 18.94
CA ILE A 355 -11.38 -12.61 17.88
C ILE A 355 -11.20 -11.26 18.58
N ILE A 356 -10.06 -10.63 18.39
CA ILE A 356 -9.70 -9.37 19.04
C ILE A 356 -9.53 -8.30 17.96
N PHE A 357 -10.29 -7.22 18.03
CA PHE A 357 -10.13 -6.06 17.18
C PHE A 357 -9.31 -4.99 17.92
N LEU A 358 -8.15 -4.62 17.36
CA LEU A 358 -7.29 -3.57 17.90
C LEU A 358 -7.55 -2.26 17.16
N GLU A 359 -7.85 -1.21 17.90
CA GLU A 359 -8.06 0.13 17.40
C GLU A 359 -6.74 0.87 17.13
N ASN A 360 -6.83 2.03 16.49
CA ASN A 360 -5.71 2.95 16.28
C ASN A 360 -4.52 2.36 15.51
N TYR A 361 -4.82 1.61 14.44
CA TYR A 361 -3.80 1.05 13.57
C TYR A 361 -2.82 2.13 13.10
N ASP A 362 -1.56 2.00 13.51
CA ASP A 362 -0.44 2.86 13.18
C ASP A 362 0.83 2.04 12.90
N MET A 363 1.93 2.72 12.61
CA MET A 363 3.23 2.07 12.34
C MET A 363 3.76 1.28 13.54
N ARG A 364 3.46 1.70 14.75
CA ARG A 364 3.91 1.03 15.98
C ARG A 364 3.18 -0.30 16.19
N LEU A 365 1.85 -0.27 16.06
CA LEU A 365 1.03 -1.48 16.10
C LEU A 365 1.36 -2.40 14.93
N ALA A 366 1.51 -1.87 13.72
CA ALA A 366 1.87 -2.64 12.54
C ALA A 366 3.15 -3.47 12.74
N ARG A 367 4.22 -2.84 13.24
CA ARG A 367 5.49 -3.54 13.53
C ARG A 367 5.33 -4.66 14.55
N ARG A 368 4.54 -4.43 15.60
CA ARG A 368 4.28 -5.44 16.64
C ARG A 368 3.47 -6.62 16.09
N LEU A 369 2.42 -6.32 15.33
CA LEU A 369 1.54 -7.34 14.78
C LEU A 369 2.27 -8.21 13.75
N ILE A 370 2.92 -7.59 12.76
CA ILE A 370 3.63 -8.28 11.68
C ILE A 370 4.74 -9.19 12.22
N SER A 371 5.39 -8.82 13.32
CA SER A 371 6.45 -9.63 13.92
C SER A 371 5.97 -10.62 14.97
N GLY A 372 4.80 -10.39 15.58
CA GLY A 372 4.35 -11.14 16.76
C GLY A 372 3.33 -12.24 16.50
N VAL A 373 2.55 -12.18 15.41
CA VAL A 373 1.62 -13.27 15.04
C VAL A 373 2.37 -14.47 14.45
N ASP A 374 1.76 -15.63 14.46
CA ASP A 374 2.33 -16.84 13.84
C ASP A 374 2.02 -16.90 12.36
N VAL A 375 0.82 -16.46 11.98
CA VAL A 375 0.35 -16.47 10.60
C VAL A 375 -0.18 -15.09 10.22
N TRP A 376 0.21 -14.62 9.05
CA TRP A 376 -0.28 -13.39 8.44
C TRP A 376 -1.34 -13.73 7.40
N LEU A 377 -2.59 -13.32 7.66
CA LEU A 377 -3.73 -13.58 6.79
C LEU A 377 -3.91 -12.48 5.75
N ASN A 378 -4.04 -12.88 4.47
CA ASN A 378 -4.22 -11.96 3.36
C ASN A 378 -5.20 -12.53 2.34
N THR A 379 -6.41 -11.98 2.30
CA THR A 379 -7.54 -12.54 1.52
C THR A 379 -8.09 -11.58 0.46
N PRO A 380 -7.27 -10.90 -0.36
CA PRO A 380 -7.79 -9.97 -1.34
C PRO A 380 -8.62 -10.67 -2.41
N THR A 381 -9.53 -9.92 -3.04
CA THR A 381 -10.15 -10.33 -4.30
C THR A 381 -9.09 -10.27 -5.39
N ARG A 382 -8.74 -11.42 -5.97
CA ARG A 382 -7.78 -11.47 -7.07
C ARG A 382 -8.39 -10.88 -8.35
N PRO A 383 -7.69 -10.04 -9.11
CA PRO A 383 -6.28 -9.64 -8.99
C PRO A 383 -6.09 -8.22 -8.42
N LEU A 384 -6.85 -7.82 -7.40
CA LEU A 384 -6.92 -6.43 -6.93
C LEU A 384 -5.86 -6.06 -5.88
N GLU A 385 -5.00 -7.00 -5.46
CA GLU A 385 -3.84 -6.69 -4.62
C GLU A 385 -2.63 -6.41 -5.51
N ALA A 386 -2.21 -5.15 -5.59
CA ALA A 386 -1.10 -4.76 -6.45
C ALA A 386 0.23 -5.40 -6.00
N SER A 387 0.52 -5.39 -4.72
CA SER A 387 1.75 -5.97 -4.16
C SER A 387 1.50 -6.79 -2.90
N GLY A 388 0.98 -6.20 -1.82
CA GLY A 388 0.78 -6.90 -0.54
C GLY A 388 2.04 -7.00 0.32
N THR A 389 2.85 -5.93 0.35
CA THR A 389 4.15 -5.89 1.07
C THR A 389 4.09 -6.22 2.56
N SER A 390 2.90 -6.24 3.17
CA SER A 390 2.76 -6.67 4.57
C SER A 390 3.16 -8.14 4.78
N GLY A 391 2.92 -8.99 3.79
CA GLY A 391 3.38 -10.38 3.80
C GLY A 391 4.90 -10.50 3.78
N GLU A 392 5.59 -9.71 2.95
CA GLU A 392 7.06 -9.65 2.92
C GLU A 392 7.64 -9.20 4.27
N LYS A 393 7.00 -8.19 4.90
CA LYS A 393 7.38 -7.73 6.24
C LYS A 393 7.18 -8.80 7.31
N ALA A 394 6.12 -9.60 7.18
CA ALA A 394 5.83 -10.70 8.08
C ALA A 394 6.90 -11.80 7.95
N GLU A 395 7.21 -12.25 6.74
CA GLU A 395 8.17 -13.32 6.50
C GLU A 395 9.58 -12.98 6.97
N MET A 396 10.04 -11.74 6.80
CA MET A 396 11.36 -11.35 7.30
C MET A 396 11.46 -11.35 8.84
N ASN A 397 10.33 -11.51 9.54
CA ASN A 397 10.24 -11.71 10.99
C ASN A 397 9.83 -13.16 11.35
N GLY A 398 9.96 -14.09 10.42
CA GLY A 398 9.64 -15.50 10.62
C GLY A 398 8.16 -15.79 10.80
N VAL A 399 7.27 -14.94 10.31
CA VAL A 399 5.81 -15.14 10.30
C VAL A 399 5.41 -15.76 8.97
N LEU A 400 4.59 -16.80 9.00
CA LEU A 400 4.14 -17.50 7.80
C LEU A 400 2.98 -16.78 7.14
N ASN A 401 2.96 -16.72 5.81
CA ASN A 401 1.84 -16.19 5.06
C ASN A 401 0.75 -17.23 4.81
N PHE A 402 -0.50 -16.81 4.99
CA PHE A 402 -1.67 -17.49 4.45
C PHE A 402 -2.43 -16.50 3.57
N SER A 403 -2.28 -16.64 2.26
CA SER A 403 -2.75 -15.62 1.32
C SER A 403 -3.34 -16.22 0.06
N VAL A 404 -4.26 -15.45 -0.56
CA VAL A 404 -4.61 -15.62 -1.96
C VAL A 404 -3.35 -15.42 -2.82
N LEU A 405 -3.24 -16.16 -3.92
CA LEU A 405 -2.17 -15.99 -4.91
C LEU A 405 -2.40 -14.72 -5.73
N ASP A 406 -2.12 -13.58 -5.11
CA ASP A 406 -2.24 -12.24 -5.67
C ASP A 406 -1.05 -11.38 -5.25
N GLY A 407 -0.82 -10.27 -5.94
CA GLY A 407 0.32 -9.41 -5.69
C GLY A 407 1.66 -10.17 -5.72
N TRP A 408 2.55 -9.87 -4.77
CA TRP A 408 3.87 -10.52 -4.70
C TRP A 408 3.79 -12.01 -4.38
N TRP A 409 2.73 -12.47 -3.63
CA TRP A 409 2.60 -13.86 -3.25
C TRP A 409 2.40 -14.80 -4.44
N TYR A 410 1.88 -14.28 -5.55
CA TYR A 410 1.77 -15.06 -6.79
C TYR A 410 3.14 -15.54 -7.29
N GLU A 411 4.18 -14.73 -7.17
CA GLU A 411 5.55 -15.06 -7.61
C GLU A 411 6.45 -15.50 -6.45
N GLY A 412 6.16 -15.08 -5.21
CA GLY A 412 6.95 -15.40 -4.03
C GLY A 412 6.65 -16.75 -3.40
N TYR A 413 5.42 -17.25 -3.54
CA TYR A 413 5.00 -18.50 -2.92
C TYR A 413 5.86 -19.69 -3.33
N ARG A 414 6.25 -20.46 -2.33
CA ARG A 414 6.89 -21.78 -2.49
C ARG A 414 6.20 -22.76 -1.56
N GLU A 415 6.12 -24.02 -1.96
CA GLU A 415 5.62 -25.09 -1.09
C GLU A 415 6.47 -25.16 0.20
N GLY A 416 5.81 -25.22 1.34
CA GLY A 416 6.46 -25.20 2.66
C GLY A 416 6.77 -23.81 3.22
N ALA A 417 6.64 -22.74 2.43
CA ALA A 417 6.90 -21.35 2.89
C ALA A 417 5.67 -20.66 3.51
N GLY A 418 4.55 -21.34 3.58
CA GLY A 418 3.26 -20.81 4.04
C GLY A 418 2.12 -21.47 3.30
N TRP A 419 0.98 -20.81 3.24
CA TRP A 419 -0.21 -21.35 2.59
C TRP A 419 -0.71 -20.42 1.48
N ALA A 420 -1.16 -21.01 0.39
CA ALA A 420 -1.78 -20.31 -0.71
C ALA A 420 -3.20 -20.82 -0.94
N LEU A 421 -4.14 -19.91 -1.11
CA LEU A 421 -5.42 -20.23 -1.71
C LEU A 421 -5.17 -20.37 -3.22
N THR A 422 -5.26 -21.60 -3.73
CA THR A 422 -4.65 -21.98 -5.01
C THR A 422 -5.48 -21.66 -6.24
N ASP A 423 -6.72 -21.17 -6.10
CA ASP A 423 -7.51 -20.75 -7.25
C ASP A 423 -6.85 -19.52 -7.91
N LYS A 424 -6.38 -19.72 -9.15
CA LYS A 424 -5.75 -18.69 -9.98
C LYS A 424 -6.72 -18.01 -10.93
N ARG A 425 -8.02 -18.38 -10.89
CA ARG A 425 -9.03 -17.78 -11.75
C ARG A 425 -9.38 -16.37 -11.25
N THR A 426 -9.72 -15.54 -12.20
CA THR A 426 -10.24 -14.19 -11.97
C THR A 426 -11.73 -14.21 -12.29
N TYR A 427 -12.54 -13.66 -11.41
CA TYR A 427 -13.98 -13.57 -11.57
C TYR A 427 -14.39 -12.11 -11.72
N GLU A 428 -15.32 -11.83 -12.61
CA GLU A 428 -15.92 -10.49 -12.76
C GLU A 428 -16.75 -10.10 -11.54
N ASN A 429 -17.33 -11.11 -10.85
CA ASN A 429 -18.12 -10.90 -9.64
C ASN A 429 -17.39 -11.43 -8.40
N GLN A 430 -17.10 -10.55 -7.45
CA GLN A 430 -16.45 -10.90 -6.19
C GLN A 430 -17.19 -11.98 -5.41
N GLN A 431 -18.54 -12.01 -5.44
CA GLN A 431 -19.33 -12.98 -4.70
C GLN A 431 -19.04 -14.42 -5.14
N TYR A 432 -18.77 -14.66 -6.42
CA TYR A 432 -18.33 -15.97 -6.88
C TYR A 432 -16.97 -16.38 -6.33
N GLN A 433 -16.05 -15.42 -6.20
CA GLN A 433 -14.75 -15.67 -5.61
C GLN A 433 -14.84 -15.91 -4.10
N ASP A 434 -15.83 -15.32 -3.43
CA ASP A 434 -16.06 -15.49 -1.99
C ASP A 434 -16.66 -16.87 -1.65
N GLN A 435 -17.34 -17.50 -2.60
CA GLN A 435 -17.99 -18.83 -2.44
C GLN A 435 -17.03 -20.01 -2.64
N LEU A 436 -15.90 -19.79 -3.27
CA LEU A 436 -14.87 -20.80 -3.55
C LEU A 436 -13.85 -20.91 -2.45
#